data_f660599d867c5d8081cbaae12cce132f
#
_entry.id   f660599d867c5d8081cbaae12cce132f
#
_cell.length_a   1.000
_cell.length_b   1.000
_cell.length_c   1.000
_cell.angle_alpha   90.00
_cell.angle_beta   90.00
_cell.angle_gamma   90.00
#
_symmetry.space_group_name_H-M   'P 1'
#
loop_
_entity.id
_entity.type
_entity.pdbx_description
1 polymer ?
#
loop_
_entity_poly.entity_id
_entity_poly.type
_entity_poly.pdbx_seq_one_letter_code
_entity_poly.pdbx_strand_id
1 'polypeptide(L)'
;MSVKVFIDGSSGTTGLRIAGRLAARPDIELLSISAEGRKDVNERAKVINSAGLAFLCLPDAASKEVMPLLRPDVKVLDTSTAFRTDAAWDYGFPELKGQKEKIKNSYRVAVPGCYASGFISIARPLVELGLAPADYPFSCTGISGYSGGGKKMIAEYESTDRPAHSKLDAPKSYGLGLAHKHLPEMQKISGLAHTPAFVPVVCDYYSGMQVLVPLDLKLAGTSAEAVTAGIADYYKEGATVSVHALNEPLPENGLYSNALSGSDRMELYMTVNAAGDQMMLVSLFDNLGKGSSGAAIQCMNLMLGMNETEGLE
;
A
#
# COMPACT_ATOMS: atom_id res chain seq x y z
N MET A 1 21.58 0.33 -21.13
CA MET A 1 22.44 0.35 -19.92
C MET A 1 21.54 0.01 -18.75
N SER A 2 21.99 -0.87 -17.85
CA SER A 2 21.27 -1.20 -16.62
C SER A 2 21.32 -0.05 -15.63
N VAL A 3 20.22 0.13 -14.87
CA VAL A 3 20.15 1.12 -13.79
C VAL A 3 20.63 0.48 -12.49
N LYS A 4 21.55 1.13 -11.79
CA LYS A 4 22.00 0.69 -10.47
C LYS A 4 20.96 0.97 -9.42
N VAL A 5 20.47 -0.08 -8.75
CA VAL A 5 19.45 0.00 -7.70
C VAL A 5 20.02 -0.62 -6.41
N PHE A 6 19.81 0.05 -5.30
CA PHE A 6 20.18 -0.46 -3.99
C PHE A 6 18.94 -0.67 -3.12
N ILE A 7 18.90 -1.76 -2.36
CA ILE A 7 17.81 -2.07 -1.42
C ILE A 7 18.39 -2.10 -0.02
N ASP A 8 18.28 -0.99 0.70
CA ASP A 8 18.66 -0.90 2.11
C ASP A 8 17.59 -1.60 2.96
N GLY A 9 17.98 -2.64 3.69
CA GLY A 9 17.04 -3.52 4.38
C GLY A 9 16.53 -4.69 3.52
N SER A 10 17.30 -5.14 2.54
CA SER A 10 16.97 -6.28 1.65
C SER A 10 16.66 -7.60 2.37
N SER A 11 17.00 -7.73 3.66
CA SER A 11 16.65 -8.90 4.47
C SER A 11 15.25 -8.84 5.08
N GLY A 12 14.55 -7.71 5.08
CA GLY A 12 13.16 -7.57 5.53
C GLY A 12 12.15 -8.19 4.57
N THR A 13 10.87 -8.37 4.99
CA THR A 13 9.82 -9.00 4.15
C THR A 13 9.63 -8.25 2.84
N THR A 14 9.44 -6.94 2.87
CA THR A 14 9.29 -6.09 1.67
C THR A 14 10.56 -6.06 0.84
N GLY A 15 11.73 -5.87 1.48
CA GLY A 15 13.02 -5.80 0.78
C GLY A 15 13.40 -7.10 0.08
N LEU A 16 13.12 -8.26 0.68
CA LEU A 16 13.34 -9.58 0.05
C LEU A 16 12.48 -9.76 -1.21
N ARG A 17 11.20 -9.36 -1.16
CA ARG A 17 10.33 -9.46 -2.34
C ARG A 17 10.78 -8.52 -3.45
N ILE A 18 11.12 -7.27 -3.13
CA ILE A 18 11.66 -6.34 -4.13
C ILE A 18 12.95 -6.91 -4.73
N ALA A 19 13.89 -7.40 -3.91
CA ALA A 19 15.15 -7.97 -4.37
C ALA A 19 14.93 -9.17 -5.30
N GLY A 20 14.06 -10.11 -4.93
CA GLY A 20 13.74 -11.29 -5.74
C GLY A 20 13.16 -10.92 -7.11
N ARG A 21 12.25 -9.94 -7.16
CA ARG A 21 11.62 -9.48 -8.40
C ARG A 21 12.59 -8.72 -9.30
N LEU A 22 13.42 -7.84 -8.72
CA LEU A 22 14.40 -7.08 -9.48
C LEU A 22 15.59 -7.91 -9.95
N ALA A 23 15.94 -9.02 -9.27
CA ALA A 23 16.99 -9.94 -9.71
C ALA A 23 16.71 -10.60 -11.07
N ALA A 24 15.43 -10.72 -11.46
CA ALA A 24 15.02 -11.25 -12.74
C ALA A 24 15.02 -10.20 -13.89
N ARG A 25 15.28 -8.91 -13.57
CA ARG A 25 15.20 -7.80 -14.53
C ARG A 25 16.56 -7.49 -15.15
N PRO A 26 16.74 -7.66 -16.47
CA PRO A 26 18.02 -7.41 -17.15
C PRO A 26 18.39 -5.93 -17.25
N ASP A 27 17.43 -5.02 -17.06
CA ASP A 27 17.58 -3.58 -17.07
C ASP A 27 17.99 -3.01 -15.69
N ILE A 28 18.06 -3.85 -14.65
CA ILE A 28 18.42 -3.47 -13.28
C ILE A 28 19.72 -4.16 -12.86
N GLU A 29 20.65 -3.38 -12.27
CA GLU A 29 21.84 -3.86 -11.58
C GLU A 29 21.68 -3.67 -10.07
N LEU A 30 21.50 -4.76 -9.32
CA LEU A 30 21.38 -4.68 -7.87
C LEU A 30 22.75 -4.48 -7.21
N LEU A 31 22.90 -3.38 -6.49
CA LEU A 31 24.08 -3.13 -5.66
C LEU A 31 24.00 -3.92 -4.35
N SER A 32 25.15 -4.33 -3.84
CA SER A 32 25.29 -5.05 -2.57
C SER A 32 26.12 -4.28 -1.56
N ILE A 33 25.93 -4.59 -0.28
CA ILE A 33 26.70 -4.06 0.84
C ILE A 33 27.14 -5.23 1.75
N SER A 34 28.33 -5.16 2.36
CA SER A 34 28.80 -6.18 3.29
C SER A 34 27.94 -6.27 4.55
N ALA A 35 28.02 -7.37 5.26
CA ALA A 35 27.28 -7.57 6.51
C ALA A 35 27.66 -6.53 7.58
N GLU A 36 28.92 -6.14 7.62
CA GLU A 36 29.45 -5.11 8.51
C GLU A 36 28.94 -3.72 8.09
N GLY A 37 29.03 -3.41 6.78
CA GLY A 37 28.60 -2.12 6.23
C GLY A 37 27.11 -1.82 6.42
N ARG A 38 26.26 -2.86 6.51
CA ARG A 38 24.81 -2.68 6.81
C ARG A 38 24.53 -2.01 8.15
N LYS A 39 25.47 -2.09 9.08
CA LYS A 39 25.35 -1.49 10.43
C LYS A 39 25.91 -0.08 10.51
N ASP A 40 26.68 0.35 9.50
CA ASP A 40 27.27 1.68 9.42
C ASP A 40 26.45 2.57 8.49
N VAL A 41 25.89 3.64 9.03
CA VAL A 41 25.06 4.59 8.28
C VAL A 41 25.84 5.27 7.15
N ASN A 42 27.15 5.53 7.34
CA ASN A 42 27.98 6.17 6.32
C ASN A 42 28.28 5.21 5.16
N GLU A 43 28.54 3.93 5.45
CA GLU A 43 28.70 2.92 4.40
C GLU A 43 27.40 2.70 3.62
N ARG A 44 26.26 2.66 4.30
CA ARG A 44 24.93 2.64 3.66
C ARG A 44 24.74 3.85 2.74
N ALA A 45 25.01 5.06 3.24
CA ALA A 45 24.90 6.30 2.47
C ALA A 45 25.80 6.30 1.23
N LYS A 46 27.05 5.79 1.33
CA LYS A 46 27.95 5.65 0.16
C LYS A 46 27.35 4.79 -0.94
N VAL A 47 26.79 3.62 -0.58
CA VAL A 47 26.18 2.72 -1.57
C VAL A 47 24.93 3.38 -2.17
N ILE A 48 24.06 3.98 -1.36
CA ILE A 48 22.86 4.69 -1.83
C ILE A 48 23.27 5.81 -2.79
N ASN A 49 24.27 6.62 -2.44
CA ASN A 49 24.75 7.72 -3.27
C ASN A 49 25.43 7.26 -4.58
N SER A 50 25.82 5.99 -4.70
CA SER A 50 26.35 5.40 -5.94
C SER A 50 25.26 4.81 -6.85
N ALA A 51 24.03 4.66 -6.34
CA ALA A 51 22.90 4.15 -7.07
C ALA A 51 22.17 5.23 -7.89
N GLY A 52 21.46 4.83 -8.93
CA GLY A 52 20.49 5.67 -9.62
C GLY A 52 19.18 5.79 -8.85
N LEU A 53 18.83 4.72 -8.09
CA LEU A 53 17.66 4.69 -7.20
C LEU A 53 17.92 3.76 -6.00
N ALA A 54 17.41 4.13 -4.84
CA ALA A 54 17.46 3.28 -3.65
C ALA A 54 16.08 3.08 -3.02
N PHE A 55 15.84 1.86 -2.53
CA PHE A 55 14.72 1.55 -1.64
C PHE A 55 15.21 1.55 -0.20
N LEU A 56 14.49 2.24 0.68
CA LEU A 56 14.65 2.15 2.13
C LEU A 56 13.55 1.23 2.69
N CYS A 57 13.93 -0.01 2.99
CA CYS A 57 13.05 -1.04 3.58
C CYS A 57 13.41 -1.23 5.06
N LEU A 58 13.40 -0.15 5.81
CA LEU A 58 13.95 0.00 7.15
C LEU A 58 12.89 0.44 8.16
N PRO A 59 13.15 0.30 9.48
CA PRO A 59 12.38 1.02 10.50
C PRO A 59 12.52 2.55 10.33
N ASP A 60 11.50 3.30 10.73
CA ASP A 60 11.42 4.76 10.59
C ASP A 60 12.67 5.51 11.06
N ALA A 61 13.23 5.11 12.22
CA ALA A 61 14.43 5.76 12.76
C ALA A 61 15.65 5.60 11.83
N ALA A 62 15.84 4.40 11.27
CA ALA A 62 16.97 4.13 10.38
C ALA A 62 16.81 4.79 8.99
N SER A 63 15.55 4.93 8.49
CA SER A 63 15.27 5.73 7.31
C SER A 63 15.58 7.22 7.54
N LYS A 64 15.14 7.77 8.67
CA LYS A 64 15.43 9.17 9.04
C LYS A 64 16.92 9.44 9.26
N GLU A 65 17.66 8.47 9.80
CA GLU A 65 19.10 8.58 10.07
C GLU A 65 19.92 8.72 8.79
N VAL A 66 19.62 7.96 7.75
CA VAL A 66 20.41 7.94 6.51
C VAL A 66 20.10 9.12 5.60
N MET A 67 18.87 9.65 5.60
CA MET A 67 18.43 10.68 4.67
C MET A 67 19.30 11.94 4.61
N PRO A 68 19.78 12.52 5.74
CA PRO A 68 20.65 13.72 5.70
C PRO A 68 22.01 13.50 5.03
N LEU A 69 22.43 12.25 4.85
CA LEU A 69 23.71 11.88 4.25
C LEU A 69 23.59 11.63 2.73
N LEU A 70 22.38 11.66 2.20
CA LEU A 70 22.12 11.37 0.80
C LEU A 70 22.25 12.62 -0.05
N ARG A 71 22.79 12.43 -1.26
CA ARG A 71 22.78 13.47 -2.29
C ARG A 71 21.35 13.83 -2.67
N PRO A 72 21.08 15.11 -2.99
CA PRO A 72 19.72 15.54 -3.36
C PRO A 72 19.21 14.89 -4.65
N ASP A 73 20.11 14.50 -5.56
CA ASP A 73 19.83 13.96 -6.89
C ASP A 73 19.72 12.42 -6.95
N VAL A 74 19.98 11.69 -5.85
CA VAL A 74 19.69 10.25 -5.81
C VAL A 74 18.20 10.04 -5.58
N LYS A 75 17.56 9.16 -6.36
CA LYS A 75 16.15 8.82 -6.22
C LYS A 75 15.95 7.84 -5.07
N VAL A 76 14.97 8.11 -4.19
CA VAL A 76 14.71 7.30 -2.99
C VAL A 76 13.22 6.96 -2.89
N LEU A 77 12.95 5.66 -2.69
CA LEU A 77 11.65 5.11 -2.32
C LEU A 77 11.72 4.61 -0.87
N ASP A 78 10.93 5.20 0.04
CA ASP A 78 10.86 4.77 1.43
C ASP A 78 9.59 3.96 1.68
N THR A 79 9.74 2.77 2.29
CA THR A 79 8.61 1.87 2.59
C THR A 79 8.17 1.94 4.05
N SER A 80 8.86 2.74 4.87
CA SER A 80 8.50 2.97 6.28
C SER A 80 7.31 3.92 6.44
N THR A 81 6.92 4.23 7.67
CA THR A 81 5.91 5.26 7.94
C THR A 81 6.50 6.67 8.08
N ALA A 82 7.84 6.79 8.03
CA ALA A 82 8.58 8.00 8.39
C ALA A 82 8.21 9.24 7.56
N PHE A 83 7.88 9.04 6.27
CA PHE A 83 7.72 10.13 5.31
C PHE A 83 6.38 10.17 4.58
N ARG A 84 5.44 9.25 4.89
CA ARG A 84 4.15 9.15 4.19
C ARG A 84 3.27 10.38 4.31
N THR A 85 3.48 11.16 5.36
CA THR A 85 2.77 12.43 5.60
C THR A 85 3.68 13.65 5.53
N ASP A 86 4.93 13.49 5.10
CA ASP A 86 5.86 14.60 4.92
C ASP A 86 5.56 15.33 3.59
N ALA A 87 5.46 16.65 3.64
CA ALA A 87 5.17 17.48 2.46
C ALA A 87 6.32 17.53 1.43
N ALA A 88 7.54 17.16 1.84
CA ALA A 88 8.71 17.07 0.96
C ALA A 88 8.79 15.74 0.19
N TRP A 89 7.84 14.82 0.43
CA TRP A 89 7.79 13.52 -0.21
C TRP A 89 6.49 13.35 -1.00
N ASP A 90 6.60 12.82 -2.21
CA ASP A 90 5.44 12.44 -2.98
C ASP A 90 4.89 11.10 -2.51
N TYR A 91 3.57 10.98 -2.44
CA TYR A 91 2.92 9.76 -1.98
C TYR A 91 2.87 8.71 -3.10
N GLY A 92 3.37 7.51 -2.85
CA GLY A 92 3.60 6.46 -3.84
C GLY A 92 2.36 5.68 -4.26
N PHE A 93 1.27 6.36 -4.61
CA PHE A 93 0.05 5.77 -5.17
C PHE A 93 -0.27 6.44 -6.53
N PRO A 94 0.28 5.92 -7.63
CA PRO A 94 0.23 6.59 -8.94
C PRO A 94 -1.18 6.86 -9.46
N GLU A 95 -2.17 6.03 -9.13
CA GLU A 95 -3.54 6.13 -9.63
C GLU A 95 -4.35 7.26 -8.96
N LEU A 96 -3.86 7.86 -7.89
CA LEU A 96 -4.48 9.07 -7.36
C LEU A 96 -4.27 10.22 -8.33
N LYS A 97 -5.29 11.06 -8.49
CA LYS A 97 -5.32 12.16 -9.47
C LYS A 97 -4.08 13.05 -9.41
N GLY A 98 -3.38 13.15 -10.52
CA GLY A 98 -2.15 13.95 -10.66
C GLY A 98 -0.91 13.35 -9.98
N GLN A 99 -1.02 12.23 -9.26
CA GLN A 99 0.09 11.66 -8.50
C GLN A 99 1.11 10.96 -9.39
N LYS A 100 0.68 10.34 -10.49
CA LYS A 100 1.56 9.70 -11.47
C LYS A 100 2.64 10.67 -12.01
N GLU A 101 2.25 11.86 -12.41
CA GLU A 101 3.19 12.86 -12.93
C GLU A 101 4.12 13.43 -11.83
N LYS A 102 3.63 13.55 -10.60
CA LYS A 102 4.49 13.90 -9.45
C LYS A 102 5.56 12.84 -9.23
N ILE A 103 5.18 11.57 -9.17
CA ILE A 103 6.10 10.44 -8.96
C ILE A 103 7.17 10.38 -10.06
N LYS A 104 6.80 10.56 -11.33
CA LYS A 104 7.76 10.57 -12.45
C LYS A 104 8.86 11.60 -12.26
N ASN A 105 8.53 12.77 -11.73
CA ASN A 105 9.44 13.88 -11.55
C ASN A 105 10.07 13.96 -10.17
N SER A 106 9.72 13.01 -9.28
CA SER A 106 10.15 13.01 -7.88
C SER A 106 11.52 12.40 -7.68
N TYR A 107 12.23 12.90 -6.66
CA TYR A 107 13.41 12.26 -6.08
C TYR A 107 13.10 11.56 -4.77
N ARG A 108 11.91 11.76 -4.19
CA ARG A 108 11.53 11.27 -2.85
C ARG A 108 10.10 10.78 -2.89
N VAL A 109 9.91 9.46 -2.85
CA VAL A 109 8.58 8.84 -2.87
C VAL A 109 8.38 7.97 -1.63
N ALA A 110 7.31 8.24 -0.89
CA ALA A 110 6.89 7.44 0.26
C ALA A 110 5.87 6.38 -0.18
N VAL A 111 6.26 5.12 -0.10
CA VAL A 111 5.40 3.98 -0.47
C VAL A 111 4.30 3.80 0.59
N PRO A 112 3.03 3.67 0.19
CA PRO A 112 1.89 3.51 1.09
C PRO A 112 1.99 2.32 2.04
N GLY A 113 1.29 2.41 3.17
CA GLY A 113 0.98 1.25 3.98
C GLY A 113 -0.18 0.44 3.40
N CYS A 114 -0.13 -0.88 3.54
CA CYS A 114 -1.11 -1.74 2.87
C CYS A 114 -2.58 -1.42 3.23
N TYR A 115 -2.93 -1.33 4.51
CA TYR A 115 -4.29 -0.93 4.91
C TYR A 115 -4.65 0.48 4.45
N ALA A 116 -3.67 1.39 4.45
CA ALA A 116 -3.90 2.75 3.98
C ALA A 116 -4.16 2.79 2.48
N SER A 117 -3.45 2.00 1.66
CA SER A 117 -3.72 1.86 0.22
C SER A 117 -5.18 1.51 -0.04
N GLY A 118 -5.70 0.49 0.66
CA GLY A 118 -7.09 0.08 0.50
C GLY A 118 -8.10 1.15 0.93
N PHE A 119 -7.88 1.82 2.06
CA PHE A 119 -8.78 2.87 2.51
C PHE A 119 -8.72 4.11 1.61
N ILE A 120 -7.52 4.57 1.28
CA ILE A 120 -7.28 5.78 0.48
C ILE A 120 -7.84 5.61 -0.95
N SER A 121 -7.76 4.40 -1.52
CA SER A 121 -8.33 4.12 -2.85
C SER A 121 -9.84 4.37 -2.92
N ILE A 122 -10.53 4.35 -1.79
CA ILE A 122 -11.96 4.61 -1.68
C ILE A 122 -12.22 6.04 -1.18
N ALA A 123 -11.63 6.39 -0.03
CA ALA A 123 -11.96 7.64 0.66
C ALA A 123 -11.45 8.89 -0.08
N ARG A 124 -10.26 8.81 -0.72
CA ARG A 124 -9.71 9.97 -1.45
C ARG A 124 -10.59 10.39 -2.63
N PRO A 125 -11.01 9.50 -3.55
CA PRO A 125 -11.93 9.89 -4.62
C PRO A 125 -13.26 10.44 -4.11
N LEU A 126 -13.84 9.82 -3.07
CA LEU A 126 -15.11 10.29 -2.50
C LEU A 126 -15.03 11.74 -2.02
N VAL A 127 -13.96 12.11 -1.32
CA VAL A 127 -13.77 13.47 -0.82
C VAL A 127 -13.39 14.43 -1.96
N GLU A 128 -12.47 14.04 -2.83
CA GLU A 128 -11.97 14.89 -3.91
C GLU A 128 -13.04 15.24 -4.96
N LEU A 129 -13.98 14.32 -5.18
CA LEU A 129 -15.11 14.50 -6.10
C LEU A 129 -16.34 15.14 -5.42
N GLY A 130 -16.28 15.41 -4.11
CA GLY A 130 -17.41 15.94 -3.34
C GLY A 130 -18.56 14.95 -3.17
N LEU A 131 -18.28 13.64 -3.28
CA LEU A 131 -19.23 12.54 -3.08
C LEU A 131 -19.40 12.16 -1.60
N ALA A 132 -18.49 12.60 -0.77
CA ALA A 132 -18.63 12.63 0.69
C ALA A 132 -17.91 13.87 1.22
N PRO A 133 -18.43 14.56 2.25
CA PRO A 133 -17.76 15.69 2.82
C PRO A 133 -16.49 15.26 3.60
N ALA A 134 -15.52 16.16 3.75
CA ALA A 134 -14.25 15.86 4.42
C ALA A 134 -14.43 15.51 5.91
N ASP A 135 -15.50 15.95 6.53
CA ASP A 135 -15.87 15.65 7.93
C ASP A 135 -16.80 14.43 8.07
N TYR A 136 -17.09 13.70 6.96
CA TYR A 136 -17.82 12.43 7.03
C TYR A 136 -17.11 11.47 8.00
N PRO A 137 -17.84 10.82 8.96
CA PRO A 137 -17.25 9.96 9.97
C PRO A 137 -16.88 8.57 9.41
N PHE A 138 -15.89 8.53 8.54
CA PHE A 138 -15.44 7.29 7.91
C PHE A 138 -15.05 6.23 8.94
N SER A 139 -15.46 4.99 8.66
CA SER A 139 -14.96 3.80 9.33
C SER A 139 -14.51 2.77 8.30
N CYS A 140 -13.59 1.89 8.69
CA CYS A 140 -13.18 0.78 7.84
C CYS A 140 -12.73 -0.43 8.65
N THR A 141 -12.91 -1.61 8.05
CA THR A 141 -12.32 -2.86 8.53
C THR A 141 -11.34 -3.37 7.50
N GLY A 142 -10.10 -3.63 7.91
CA GLY A 142 -9.09 -4.21 7.04
C GLY A 142 -8.79 -5.65 7.45
N ILE A 143 -8.97 -6.60 6.54
CA ILE A 143 -8.70 -8.03 6.74
C ILE A 143 -7.47 -8.40 5.94
N SER A 144 -6.46 -8.98 6.58
CA SER A 144 -5.15 -9.24 5.96
C SER A 144 -4.58 -10.59 6.36
N GLY A 145 -3.81 -11.19 5.45
CA GLY A 145 -2.92 -12.29 5.79
C GLY A 145 -1.80 -11.87 6.75
N TYR A 146 -1.24 -12.86 7.47
CA TYR A 146 -0.25 -12.63 8.52
C TYR A 146 1.10 -12.06 8.03
N SER A 147 1.42 -12.18 6.76
CA SER A 147 2.67 -11.63 6.19
C SER A 147 2.81 -10.12 6.38
N GLY A 148 1.68 -9.40 6.54
CA GLY A 148 1.66 -7.96 6.84
C GLY A 148 2.31 -7.58 8.18
N GLY A 149 2.41 -8.52 9.12
CA GLY A 149 3.12 -8.34 10.39
C GLY A 149 4.63 -8.55 10.33
N GLY A 150 5.16 -8.89 9.14
CA GLY A 150 6.60 -9.08 8.92
C GLY A 150 7.13 -10.40 9.49
N LYS A 151 8.46 -10.55 9.48
CA LYS A 151 9.15 -11.81 9.81
C LYS A 151 8.72 -12.45 11.12
N LYS A 152 8.52 -11.65 12.18
CA LYS A 152 8.15 -12.17 13.49
C LYS A 152 6.78 -12.87 13.45
N MET A 153 5.79 -12.22 12.83
CA MET A 153 4.45 -12.79 12.70
C MET A 153 4.43 -13.99 11.76
N ILE A 154 5.16 -13.92 10.64
CA ILE A 154 5.32 -15.06 9.74
C ILE A 154 5.87 -16.27 10.50
N ALA A 155 6.96 -16.11 11.25
CA ALA A 155 7.55 -17.19 12.04
C ALA A 155 6.59 -17.74 13.12
N GLU A 156 5.71 -16.89 13.70
CA GLU A 156 4.70 -17.31 14.66
C GLU A 156 3.62 -18.19 14.00
N TYR A 157 3.11 -17.76 12.85
CA TYR A 157 2.04 -18.49 12.14
C TYR A 157 2.53 -19.76 11.44
N GLU A 158 3.77 -19.80 10.97
CA GLU A 158 4.39 -20.92 10.25
C GLU A 158 5.23 -21.84 11.17
N SER A 159 5.17 -21.63 12.48
CA SER A 159 5.90 -22.47 13.44
C SER A 159 5.45 -23.93 13.38
N THR A 160 6.41 -24.85 13.24
CA THR A 160 6.17 -26.31 13.30
C THR A 160 5.68 -26.76 14.67
N ASP A 161 5.94 -25.96 15.70
CA ASP A 161 5.51 -26.23 17.09
C ASP A 161 4.13 -25.67 17.39
N ARG A 162 3.44 -25.10 16.39
CA ARG A 162 2.08 -24.56 16.52
C ARG A 162 1.10 -25.70 16.84
N PRO A 163 0.38 -25.66 18.01
CA PRO A 163 -0.58 -26.69 18.35
C PRO A 163 -1.73 -26.73 17.35
N ALA A 164 -2.30 -27.92 17.13
CA ALA A 164 -3.61 -28.06 16.50
C ALA A 164 -4.66 -27.27 17.30
N HIS A 165 -5.59 -26.62 16.62
CA HIS A 165 -6.60 -25.74 17.23
C HIS A 165 -5.99 -24.59 18.06
N SER A 166 -4.94 -23.98 17.50
CA SER A 166 -4.32 -22.78 18.05
C SER A 166 -5.26 -21.57 17.97
N LYS A 167 -5.13 -20.62 18.91
CA LYS A 167 -5.80 -19.32 18.81
C LYS A 167 -5.45 -18.56 17.52
N LEU A 168 -4.36 -18.91 16.84
CA LEU A 168 -3.95 -18.34 15.56
C LEU A 168 -4.83 -18.78 14.38
N ASP A 169 -5.61 -19.86 14.55
CA ASP A 169 -6.56 -20.34 13.52
C ASP A 169 -7.75 -19.38 13.36
N ALA A 170 -7.99 -18.54 14.36
CA ALA A 170 -9.08 -17.57 14.35
C ALA A 170 -8.61 -16.18 13.88
N PRO A 171 -9.47 -15.42 13.17
CA PRO A 171 -9.20 -14.02 12.88
C PRO A 171 -8.94 -13.21 14.15
N LYS A 172 -7.89 -12.40 14.15
CA LYS A 172 -7.47 -11.59 15.29
C LYS A 172 -7.64 -10.11 14.98
N SER A 173 -8.61 -9.46 15.63
CA SER A 173 -8.67 -7.99 15.65
C SER A 173 -7.60 -7.44 16.58
N TYR A 174 -6.93 -6.37 16.16
CA TYR A 174 -5.90 -5.69 16.96
C TYR A 174 -5.99 -4.17 16.80
N GLY A 175 -5.14 -3.42 17.47
CA GLY A 175 -5.19 -1.96 17.37
C GLY A 175 -6.51 -1.33 17.85
N LEU A 176 -7.24 -2.01 18.76
CA LEU A 176 -8.58 -1.62 19.22
C LEU A 176 -8.60 -0.31 20.03
N GLY A 177 -7.43 0.22 20.39
CA GLY A 177 -7.29 1.58 20.93
C GLY A 177 -7.37 2.68 19.87
N LEU A 178 -7.70 2.36 18.60
CA LEU A 178 -7.83 3.29 17.48
C LEU A 178 -6.57 4.17 17.27
N ALA A 179 -5.39 3.58 17.43
CA ALA A 179 -4.09 4.26 17.35
C ALA A 179 -3.12 3.54 16.39
N HIS A 180 -3.62 3.03 15.26
CA HIS A 180 -2.79 2.33 14.28
C HIS A 180 -1.88 3.31 13.52
N LYS A 181 -0.65 2.88 13.22
CA LYS A 181 0.38 3.69 12.52
C LYS A 181 0.00 4.17 11.11
N HIS A 182 -1.03 3.57 10.47
CA HIS A 182 -1.52 4.01 9.17
C HIS A 182 -2.59 5.11 9.26
N LEU A 183 -3.11 5.43 10.42
CA LEU A 183 -4.17 6.44 10.57
C LEU A 183 -3.74 7.85 10.12
N PRO A 184 -2.52 8.34 10.42
CA PRO A 184 -2.10 9.66 9.94
C PRO A 184 -2.07 9.77 8.41
N GLU A 185 -1.62 8.73 7.70
CA GLU A 185 -1.63 8.73 6.24
C GLU A 185 -3.04 8.58 5.66
N MET A 186 -3.89 7.71 6.26
CA MET A 186 -5.31 7.58 5.88
C MET A 186 -6.02 8.94 5.95
N GLN A 187 -5.87 9.67 7.05
CA GLN A 187 -6.47 10.97 7.24
C GLN A 187 -5.93 12.00 6.25
N LYS A 188 -4.60 12.19 6.23
CA LYS A 188 -3.96 13.25 5.45
C LYS A 188 -4.13 13.07 3.96
N ILE A 189 -3.87 11.86 3.45
CA ILE A 189 -3.89 11.61 2.01
C ILE A 189 -5.32 11.59 1.47
N SER A 190 -6.29 11.12 2.24
CA SER A 190 -7.70 11.19 1.84
C SER A 190 -8.33 12.59 1.99
N GLY A 191 -7.64 13.52 2.64
CA GLY A 191 -8.15 14.90 2.85
C GLY A 191 -9.25 14.98 3.91
N LEU A 192 -9.23 14.07 4.91
CA LEU A 192 -10.25 14.01 5.96
C LEU A 192 -9.98 15.01 7.07
N ALA A 193 -11.05 15.65 7.57
CA ALA A 193 -11.02 16.50 8.75
C ALA A 193 -10.73 15.68 10.03
N HIS A 194 -11.20 14.43 10.07
CA HIS A 194 -11.08 13.55 11.23
C HIS A 194 -10.40 12.22 10.88
N THR A 195 -9.71 11.64 11.85
CA THR A 195 -9.13 10.30 11.71
C THR A 195 -10.24 9.25 11.58
N PRO A 196 -10.20 8.35 10.59
CA PRO A 196 -11.22 7.31 10.44
C PRO A 196 -11.16 6.30 11.58
N ALA A 197 -12.32 5.69 11.94
CA ALA A 197 -12.36 4.54 12.82
C ALA A 197 -11.89 3.30 12.06
N PHE A 198 -10.74 2.74 12.45
CA PHE A 198 -10.11 1.63 11.73
C PHE A 198 -9.95 0.39 12.61
N VAL A 199 -10.44 -0.74 12.12
CA VAL A 199 -10.31 -2.06 12.77
C VAL A 199 -9.47 -2.99 11.88
N PRO A 200 -8.18 -3.16 12.16
CA PRO A 200 -7.36 -4.16 11.48
C PRO A 200 -7.62 -5.57 12.02
N VAL A 201 -7.68 -6.53 11.09
CA VAL A 201 -7.85 -7.96 11.38
C VAL A 201 -6.78 -8.74 10.66
N VAL A 202 -6.06 -9.61 11.35
CA VAL A 202 -5.11 -10.56 10.76
C VAL A 202 -5.71 -11.96 10.79
N CYS A 203 -5.57 -12.71 9.71
CA CYS A 203 -6.11 -14.04 9.51
C CYS A 203 -5.01 -15.04 9.17
N ASP A 204 -5.33 -16.34 9.33
CA ASP A 204 -4.41 -17.45 9.12
C ASP A 204 -4.30 -17.84 7.63
N TYR A 205 -3.79 -16.92 6.83
CA TYR A 205 -3.30 -17.16 5.47
C TYR A 205 -2.14 -16.19 5.20
N TYR A 206 -1.26 -16.56 4.27
CA TYR A 206 0.01 -15.86 4.07
C TYR A 206 -0.18 -14.42 3.59
N SER A 207 -0.82 -14.20 2.45
CA SER A 207 -1.00 -12.87 1.85
C SER A 207 -2.37 -12.69 1.20
N GLY A 208 -2.72 -11.48 0.92
CA GLY A 208 -4.02 -11.03 0.47
C GLY A 208 -4.66 -10.09 1.47
N MET A 209 -5.48 -9.18 0.99
CA MET A 209 -6.10 -8.15 1.81
C MET A 209 -7.39 -7.63 1.20
N GLN A 210 -8.35 -7.33 2.07
CA GLN A 210 -9.48 -6.47 1.71
C GLN A 210 -9.67 -5.37 2.76
N VAL A 211 -10.11 -4.21 2.30
CA VAL A 211 -10.55 -3.10 3.17
C VAL A 211 -11.99 -2.77 2.84
N LEU A 212 -12.86 -2.88 3.83
CA LEU A 212 -14.29 -2.64 3.73
C LEU A 212 -14.61 -1.27 4.31
N VAL A 213 -15.29 -0.43 3.53
CA VAL A 213 -15.69 0.93 3.91
C VAL A 213 -17.21 1.06 3.75
N PRO A 214 -17.98 1.02 4.83
CA PRO A 214 -19.41 1.31 4.78
C PRO A 214 -19.64 2.80 4.55
N LEU A 215 -20.66 3.14 3.75
CA LEU A 215 -21.04 4.50 3.43
C LEU A 215 -22.55 4.66 3.59
N ASP A 216 -22.98 5.55 4.48
CA ASP A 216 -24.35 6.05 4.55
C ASP A 216 -24.53 7.13 3.48
N LEU A 217 -25.34 6.85 2.46
CA LEU A 217 -25.50 7.71 1.29
C LEU A 217 -26.24 9.02 1.63
N LYS A 218 -27.16 8.98 2.61
CA LYS A 218 -27.86 10.17 3.10
C LYS A 218 -26.90 11.12 3.82
N LEU A 219 -26.10 10.56 4.72
CA LEU A 219 -25.12 11.32 5.48
C LEU A 219 -24.01 11.87 4.57
N ALA A 220 -23.62 11.10 3.55
CA ALA A 220 -22.65 11.54 2.55
C ALA A 220 -23.23 12.59 1.58
N GLY A 221 -24.55 12.68 1.45
CA GLY A 221 -25.22 13.60 0.54
C GLY A 221 -25.12 13.20 -0.95
N THR A 222 -25.08 11.89 -1.24
CA THR A 222 -24.84 11.35 -2.59
C THR A 222 -25.74 10.15 -2.91
N SER A 223 -25.58 9.55 -4.10
CA SER A 223 -26.24 8.30 -4.49
C SER A 223 -25.23 7.21 -4.87
N ALA A 224 -25.68 5.95 -4.84
CA ALA A 224 -24.83 4.81 -5.21
C ALA A 224 -24.33 4.90 -6.67
N GLU A 225 -25.17 5.38 -7.57
CA GLU A 225 -24.83 5.59 -8.99
C GLU A 225 -23.77 6.67 -9.15
N ALA A 226 -23.91 7.79 -8.43
CA ALA A 226 -22.93 8.88 -8.47
C ALA A 226 -21.57 8.44 -7.90
N VAL A 227 -21.56 7.70 -6.80
CA VAL A 227 -20.34 7.11 -6.21
C VAL A 227 -19.67 6.16 -7.20
N THR A 228 -20.44 5.23 -7.79
CA THR A 228 -19.90 4.24 -8.73
C THR A 228 -19.33 4.89 -9.97
N ALA A 229 -20.09 5.80 -10.60
CA ALA A 229 -19.64 6.51 -11.80
C ALA A 229 -18.41 7.39 -11.51
N GLY A 230 -18.39 8.08 -10.37
CA GLY A 230 -17.27 8.93 -9.97
C GLY A 230 -15.99 8.13 -9.73
N ILE A 231 -16.05 7.02 -9.01
CA ILE A 231 -14.89 6.16 -8.74
C ILE A 231 -14.42 5.49 -10.05
N ALA A 232 -15.32 5.02 -10.89
CA ALA A 232 -14.97 4.43 -12.19
C ALA A 232 -14.26 5.44 -13.11
N ASP A 233 -14.76 6.67 -13.20
CA ASP A 233 -14.08 7.73 -13.97
C ASP A 233 -12.73 8.13 -13.36
N TYR A 234 -12.64 8.16 -12.03
CA TYR A 234 -11.40 8.51 -11.31
C TYR A 234 -10.26 7.53 -11.64
N TYR A 235 -10.55 6.23 -11.76
CA TYR A 235 -9.55 5.18 -12.00
C TYR A 235 -9.50 4.65 -13.43
N LYS A 236 -10.22 5.23 -14.39
CA LYS A 236 -10.29 4.74 -15.77
C LYS A 236 -8.94 4.59 -16.48
N GLU A 237 -7.94 5.36 -16.07
CA GLU A 237 -6.56 5.30 -16.60
C GLU A 237 -5.58 4.62 -15.62
N GLY A 238 -6.08 4.03 -14.55
CA GLY A 238 -5.27 3.34 -13.55
C GLY A 238 -4.63 2.08 -14.13
N ALA A 239 -3.31 1.96 -14.01
CA ALA A 239 -2.58 0.81 -14.57
C ALA A 239 -2.83 -0.49 -13.79
N THR A 240 -3.08 -0.38 -12.48
CA THR A 240 -3.22 -1.54 -11.57
C THR A 240 -4.46 -1.49 -10.68
N VAL A 241 -5.35 -0.51 -10.88
CA VAL A 241 -6.64 -0.41 -10.17
C VAL A 241 -7.77 -0.58 -11.17
N SER A 242 -8.67 -1.52 -10.90
CA SER A 242 -9.90 -1.74 -11.66
C SER A 242 -11.13 -1.55 -10.79
N VAL A 243 -12.23 -1.14 -11.41
CA VAL A 243 -13.49 -0.81 -10.73
C VAL A 243 -14.61 -1.66 -11.31
N HIS A 244 -15.29 -2.42 -10.46
CA HIS A 244 -16.44 -3.23 -10.85
C HIS A 244 -17.73 -2.42 -10.91
N ALA A 245 -18.71 -2.91 -11.66
CA ALA A 245 -20.02 -2.28 -11.75
C ALA A 245 -20.78 -2.34 -10.41
N LEU A 246 -21.70 -1.39 -10.20
CA LEU A 246 -22.57 -1.40 -9.02
C LEU A 246 -23.35 -2.71 -8.95
N ASN A 247 -23.32 -3.39 -7.79
CA ASN A 247 -23.97 -4.68 -7.56
C ASN A 247 -23.58 -5.79 -8.55
N GLU A 248 -22.36 -5.72 -9.10
CA GLU A 248 -21.83 -6.82 -9.91
C GLU A 248 -21.88 -8.12 -9.09
N PRO A 249 -22.33 -9.25 -9.67
CA PRO A 249 -22.39 -10.52 -8.95
C PRO A 249 -21.03 -10.90 -8.38
N LEU A 250 -20.97 -11.09 -7.06
CA LEU A 250 -19.74 -11.49 -6.38
C LEU A 250 -19.44 -12.97 -6.63
N PRO A 251 -18.16 -13.37 -6.78
CA PRO A 251 -17.75 -14.76 -6.85
C PRO A 251 -18.29 -15.53 -5.61
N GLU A 252 -18.93 -16.65 -5.81
CA GLU A 252 -19.45 -17.51 -4.71
C GLU A 252 -20.27 -16.75 -3.66
N ASN A 253 -20.96 -15.67 -4.05
CA ASN A 253 -21.71 -14.76 -3.18
C ASN A 253 -20.86 -14.04 -2.11
N GLY A 254 -19.55 -13.86 -2.35
CA GLY A 254 -18.66 -13.16 -1.43
C GLY A 254 -17.29 -12.87 -2.03
N LEU A 255 -16.44 -12.22 -1.24
CA LEU A 255 -15.06 -11.91 -1.61
C LEU A 255 -14.10 -12.55 -0.60
N TYR A 256 -13.26 -13.45 -1.07
CA TYR A 256 -12.16 -13.96 -0.27
C TYR A 256 -11.02 -12.94 -0.24
N SER A 257 -10.59 -12.56 0.96
CA SER A 257 -9.55 -11.54 1.13
C SER A 257 -8.17 -11.93 0.54
N ASN A 258 -7.96 -13.20 0.22
CA ASN A 258 -6.75 -13.72 -0.43
C ASN A 258 -6.92 -14.00 -1.93
N ALA A 259 -8.03 -13.62 -2.56
CA ALA A 259 -8.30 -13.93 -3.98
C ALA A 259 -7.28 -13.31 -4.94
N LEU A 260 -6.68 -12.16 -4.58
CA LEU A 260 -5.63 -11.52 -5.35
C LEU A 260 -4.23 -11.71 -4.76
N SER A 261 -4.03 -12.75 -3.92
CA SER A 261 -2.71 -13.08 -3.38
C SER A 261 -1.70 -13.35 -4.50
N GLY A 262 -0.54 -12.71 -4.42
CA GLY A 262 0.51 -12.79 -5.47
C GLY A 262 0.36 -11.75 -6.59
N SER A 263 -0.78 -11.06 -6.70
CA SER A 263 -1.01 -10.04 -7.73
C SER A 263 -0.63 -8.63 -7.27
N ASP A 264 -0.27 -7.77 -8.22
CA ASP A 264 -0.04 -6.34 -8.00
C ASP A 264 -1.26 -5.47 -8.35
N ARG A 265 -2.39 -6.11 -8.63
CA ARG A 265 -3.65 -5.43 -8.95
C ARG A 265 -4.45 -5.11 -7.69
N MET A 266 -5.31 -4.13 -7.81
CA MET A 266 -6.35 -3.79 -6.84
C MET A 266 -7.68 -3.73 -7.56
N GLU A 267 -8.69 -4.35 -6.98
CA GLU A 267 -10.06 -4.37 -7.49
C GLU A 267 -10.98 -3.67 -6.49
N LEU A 268 -11.84 -2.77 -7.00
CA LEU A 268 -12.81 -2.03 -6.19
C LEU A 268 -14.21 -2.55 -6.49
N TYR A 269 -14.87 -3.08 -5.46
CA TYR A 269 -16.25 -3.58 -5.52
C TYR A 269 -17.18 -2.63 -4.78
N MET A 270 -18.39 -2.49 -5.29
CA MET A 270 -19.39 -1.59 -4.76
C MET A 270 -20.76 -2.26 -4.76
N THR A 271 -21.40 -2.32 -3.59
CA THR A 271 -22.75 -2.86 -3.43
C THR A 271 -23.62 -1.88 -2.65
N VAL A 272 -24.90 -1.83 -2.96
CA VAL A 272 -25.89 -1.01 -2.26
C VAL A 272 -27.04 -1.91 -1.75
N ASN A 273 -27.57 -1.60 -0.57
CA ASN A 273 -28.71 -2.35 -0.02
C ASN A 273 -30.01 -2.09 -0.81
N ALA A 274 -31.04 -2.90 -0.54
CA ALA A 274 -32.32 -2.79 -1.25
C ALA A 274 -33.07 -1.47 -0.99
N ALA A 275 -32.78 -0.79 0.14
CA ALA A 275 -33.34 0.53 0.46
C ALA A 275 -32.64 1.68 -0.28
N GLY A 276 -31.47 1.44 -0.87
CA GLY A 276 -30.70 2.44 -1.60
C GLY A 276 -30.05 3.50 -0.72
N ASP A 277 -29.89 3.25 0.58
CA ASP A 277 -29.38 4.24 1.54
C ASP A 277 -28.02 3.85 2.20
N GLN A 278 -27.61 2.57 2.09
CA GLN A 278 -26.35 2.07 2.61
C GLN A 278 -25.54 1.39 1.52
N MET A 279 -24.29 1.77 1.40
CA MET A 279 -23.36 1.21 0.41
C MET A 279 -22.16 0.56 1.10
N MET A 280 -21.67 -0.55 0.57
CA MET A 280 -20.40 -1.14 0.95
C MET A 280 -19.42 -0.99 -0.21
N LEU A 281 -18.30 -0.34 0.07
CA LEU A 281 -17.16 -0.25 -0.85
C LEU A 281 -16.06 -1.16 -0.33
N VAL A 282 -15.49 -1.97 -1.22
CA VAL A 282 -14.43 -2.93 -0.86
C VAL A 282 -13.26 -2.73 -1.82
N SER A 283 -12.04 -2.57 -1.29
CA SER A 283 -10.83 -2.73 -2.04
C SER A 283 -10.22 -4.10 -1.75
N LEU A 284 -9.97 -4.87 -2.81
CA LEU A 284 -9.40 -6.22 -2.77
C LEU A 284 -8.04 -6.21 -3.47
N PHE A 285 -6.98 -6.71 -2.82
CA PHE A 285 -5.61 -6.70 -3.36
C PHE A 285 -4.67 -7.56 -2.51
N ASP A 286 -3.41 -7.72 -2.93
CA ASP A 286 -2.38 -8.35 -2.09
C ASP A 286 -1.66 -7.32 -1.22
N ASN A 287 -1.63 -7.55 0.11
CA ASN A 287 -0.89 -6.71 1.07
C ASN A 287 0.62 -6.65 0.80
N LEU A 288 1.20 -7.62 0.12
CA LEU A 288 2.60 -7.66 -0.30
C LEU A 288 2.81 -7.22 -1.75
N GLY A 289 1.77 -7.28 -2.58
CA GLY A 289 1.72 -6.80 -3.97
C GLY A 289 1.44 -5.29 -4.03
N LYS A 290 0.23 -4.90 -4.50
CA LYS A 290 -0.22 -3.49 -4.56
C LYS A 290 -0.18 -2.80 -3.20
N GLY A 291 -0.26 -3.54 -2.11
CA GLY A 291 -0.14 -3.01 -0.74
C GLY A 291 1.29 -2.70 -0.29
N SER A 292 2.35 -3.09 -1.03
CA SER A 292 3.74 -2.94 -0.59
C SER A 292 4.74 -2.97 -1.75
N SER A 293 5.34 -4.15 -2.04
CA SER A 293 6.44 -4.29 -3.00
C SER A 293 6.03 -3.99 -4.44
N GLY A 294 4.80 -4.34 -4.84
CA GLY A 294 4.27 -4.02 -6.17
C GLY A 294 4.13 -2.51 -6.37
N ALA A 295 3.54 -1.80 -5.39
CA ALA A 295 3.46 -0.34 -5.44
C ALA A 295 4.87 0.31 -5.48
N ALA A 296 5.84 -0.24 -4.73
CA ALA A 296 7.21 0.25 -4.74
C ALA A 296 7.88 0.08 -6.11
N ILE A 297 7.69 -1.07 -6.77
CA ILE A 297 8.22 -1.34 -8.13
C ILE A 297 7.52 -0.46 -9.17
N GLN A 298 6.20 -0.29 -9.08
CA GLN A 298 5.44 0.61 -9.95
C GLN A 298 5.99 2.05 -9.86
N CYS A 299 6.21 2.56 -8.65
CA CYS A 299 6.80 3.88 -8.44
C CYS A 299 8.25 3.95 -8.98
N MET A 300 9.07 2.92 -8.75
CA MET A 300 10.43 2.85 -9.31
C MET A 300 10.41 2.97 -10.84
N ASN A 301 9.54 2.20 -11.50
CA ASN A 301 9.42 2.24 -12.95
C ASN A 301 9.09 3.65 -13.45
N LEU A 302 8.12 4.32 -12.82
CA LEU A 302 7.74 5.71 -13.15
C LEU A 302 8.90 6.68 -12.92
N MET A 303 9.57 6.61 -11.77
CA MET A 303 10.70 7.48 -11.43
C MET A 303 11.87 7.30 -12.41
N LEU A 304 12.06 6.10 -12.96
CA LEU A 304 13.13 5.78 -13.91
C LEU A 304 12.71 5.98 -15.38
N GLY A 305 11.45 6.37 -15.63
CA GLY A 305 10.93 6.55 -17.00
C GLY A 305 10.75 5.23 -17.76
N MET A 306 10.57 4.13 -17.04
CA MET A 306 10.31 2.80 -17.59
C MET A 306 8.80 2.56 -17.80
N ASN A 307 8.43 1.43 -18.42
CA ASN A 307 7.04 1.01 -18.47
C ASN A 307 6.53 0.81 -17.03
N GLU A 308 5.43 1.49 -16.67
CA GLU A 308 4.86 1.50 -15.33
C GLU A 308 4.63 0.11 -14.74
N THR A 309 4.18 -0.84 -15.56
CA THR A 309 3.83 -2.21 -15.15
C THR A 309 4.95 -3.24 -15.36
N GLU A 310 6.15 -2.81 -15.75
CA GLU A 310 7.27 -3.72 -15.97
C GLU A 310 7.64 -4.50 -14.70
N GLY A 311 7.59 -5.84 -14.79
CA GLY A 311 7.87 -6.73 -13.65
C GLY A 311 6.78 -6.74 -12.57
N LEU A 312 5.55 -6.26 -12.86
CA LEU A 312 4.35 -6.47 -12.04
C LEU A 312 3.61 -7.74 -12.46
N GLU A 313 2.89 -8.36 -11.52
CA GLU A 313 2.15 -9.62 -11.66
C GLU A 313 0.64 -9.41 -11.63
#